data_c92d922dac12b30c4606d0d83ca655a1
#
_entry.id   c92d922dac12b30c4606d0d83ca655a1
#
_cell.length_a   1.000
_cell.length_b   1.000
_cell.length_c   1.000
_cell.angle_alpha   90.00
_cell.angle_beta   90.00
_cell.angle_gamma   90.00
#
_symmetry.space_group_name_H-M   'P 1'
#
loop_
_entity.id
_entity.type
_entity.pdbx_description
1 polymer ?
#
loop_
_entity_poly.entity_id
_entity_poly.type
_entity_poly.pdbx_seq_one_letter_code
_entity_poly.pdbx_strand_id
1 'polypeptide(L)'
;IELAKKKELNLHTIYIGGGTPSVLNEEQIETIFNAIKKYYDLSQVKEITFEAGRPDTINSEKLICLKNNFVNRISINPQTMNDNTLLSIGRKHLGFEVVEKYLLAREIGFQTINMDIILGLPGEDESDVKNTIEIIAGLNPENITVHSLAYKKHSEPTRESAKLFKDYELIKKMHHVIKEVSEVKCYKPYYM
;
A
#
# COMPACT_ATOMS: atom_id res chain seq x y z
N ILE A 1 0.57 -25.10 -2.47
CA ILE A 1 -0.33 -25.36 -3.63
C ILE A 1 -0.72 -26.83 -3.67
N GLU A 2 0.22 -27.79 -3.73
CA GLU A 2 -0.08 -29.23 -3.78
C GLU A 2 -0.94 -29.72 -2.60
N LEU A 3 -0.65 -29.24 -1.39
CA LEU A 3 -1.42 -29.60 -0.20
C LEU A 3 -2.87 -29.09 -0.26
N ALA A 4 -3.07 -27.87 -0.78
CA ALA A 4 -4.40 -27.29 -0.93
C ALA A 4 -5.23 -28.06 -1.98
N LYS A 5 -4.59 -28.46 -3.10
CA LYS A 5 -5.22 -29.32 -4.11
C LYS A 5 -5.57 -30.69 -3.56
N LYS A 6 -4.68 -31.33 -2.79
CA LYS A 6 -4.93 -32.60 -2.11
C LYS A 6 -6.14 -32.54 -1.14
N LYS A 7 -6.43 -31.36 -0.58
CA LYS A 7 -7.54 -31.14 0.35
C LYS A 7 -8.80 -30.59 -0.35
N GLU A 8 -8.82 -30.54 -1.68
CA GLU A 8 -9.95 -30.02 -2.49
C GLU A 8 -10.39 -28.61 -2.07
N LEU A 9 -9.42 -27.77 -1.63
CA LEU A 9 -9.71 -26.41 -1.21
C LEU A 9 -9.97 -25.52 -2.41
N ASN A 10 -11.09 -24.81 -2.39
CA ASN A 10 -11.40 -23.78 -3.37
C ASN A 10 -10.57 -22.53 -3.10
N LEU A 11 -9.89 -22.04 -4.13
CA LEU A 11 -9.09 -20.83 -4.05
C LEU A 11 -9.99 -19.61 -4.31
N HIS A 12 -10.21 -18.80 -3.30
CA HIS A 12 -11.04 -17.61 -3.40
C HIS A 12 -10.23 -16.34 -3.61
N THR A 13 -9.06 -16.26 -2.98
CA THR A 13 -8.19 -15.09 -3.04
C THR A 13 -6.73 -15.50 -3.19
N ILE A 14 -5.96 -14.67 -3.89
CA ILE A 14 -4.51 -14.76 -3.99
C ILE A 14 -3.93 -13.42 -3.58
N TYR A 15 -2.92 -13.45 -2.72
CA TYR A 15 -2.18 -12.26 -2.33
C TYR A 15 -0.69 -12.46 -2.60
N ILE A 16 -0.12 -11.61 -3.45
CA ILE A 16 1.30 -11.58 -3.78
C ILE A 16 1.91 -10.35 -3.13
N GLY A 17 2.57 -10.58 -2.02
CA GLY A 17 3.14 -9.54 -1.17
C GLY A 17 4.46 -9.96 -0.52
N GLY A 18 4.95 -9.13 0.40
CA GLY A 18 6.22 -9.30 1.10
C GLY A 18 7.39 -8.68 0.34
N GLY A 19 8.33 -8.08 1.06
CA GLY A 19 9.42 -7.33 0.44
C GLY A 19 8.88 -6.22 -0.47
N THR A 20 9.13 -6.33 -1.76
CA THR A 20 8.56 -5.43 -2.77
C THR A 20 8.35 -6.23 -4.07
N PRO A 21 7.21 -6.89 -4.26
CA PRO A 21 6.96 -7.73 -5.44
C PRO A 21 7.13 -6.99 -6.77
N SER A 22 6.90 -5.68 -6.79
CA SER A 22 7.05 -4.86 -7.99
C SER A 22 8.49 -4.65 -8.47
N VAL A 23 9.51 -5.13 -7.74
CA VAL A 23 10.89 -5.19 -8.27
C VAL A 23 11.09 -6.32 -9.29
N LEU A 24 10.19 -7.30 -9.29
CA LEU A 24 10.17 -8.35 -10.29
C LEU A 24 9.91 -7.75 -11.67
N ASN A 25 10.58 -8.29 -12.69
CA ASN A 25 10.27 -7.97 -14.07
C ASN A 25 9.06 -8.79 -14.57
N GLU A 26 8.57 -8.47 -15.74
CA GLU A 26 7.37 -9.06 -16.33
C GLU A 26 7.51 -10.58 -16.54
N GLU A 27 8.69 -11.05 -16.95
CA GLU A 27 8.98 -12.47 -17.13
C GLU A 27 8.94 -13.26 -15.81
N GLN A 28 9.46 -12.66 -14.74
CA GLN A 28 9.41 -13.25 -13.40
C GLN A 28 7.96 -13.29 -12.86
N ILE A 29 7.19 -12.23 -13.10
CA ILE A 29 5.76 -12.17 -12.77
C ILE A 29 5.00 -13.27 -13.52
N GLU A 30 5.20 -13.39 -14.84
CA GLU A 30 4.60 -14.44 -15.66
C GLU A 30 4.97 -15.84 -15.15
N THR A 31 6.22 -16.06 -14.74
CA THR A 31 6.66 -17.33 -14.18
C THR A 31 5.87 -17.72 -12.93
N ILE A 32 5.65 -16.76 -12.04
CA ILE A 32 4.85 -16.98 -10.81
C ILE A 32 3.41 -17.35 -11.18
N PHE A 33 2.77 -16.55 -12.03
CA PHE A 33 1.39 -16.80 -12.41
C PHE A 33 1.21 -18.11 -13.19
N ASN A 34 2.14 -18.43 -14.08
CA ASN A 34 2.14 -19.69 -14.81
C ASN A 34 2.29 -20.91 -13.87
N ALA A 35 3.09 -20.79 -12.82
CA ALA A 35 3.19 -21.81 -11.80
C ALA A 35 1.88 -22.01 -11.01
N ILE A 36 1.13 -20.92 -10.76
CA ILE A 36 -0.18 -20.98 -10.08
C ILE A 36 -1.23 -21.59 -11.02
N LYS A 37 -1.28 -21.13 -12.28
CA LYS A 37 -2.24 -21.59 -13.32
C LYS A 37 -2.17 -23.11 -13.58
N LYS A 38 -1.05 -23.77 -13.30
CA LYS A 38 -0.95 -25.24 -13.38
C LYS A 38 -1.90 -25.96 -12.41
N TYR A 39 -2.32 -25.30 -11.34
CA TYR A 39 -3.09 -25.92 -10.27
C TYR A 39 -4.49 -25.33 -10.10
N TYR A 40 -4.70 -24.07 -10.53
CA TYR A 40 -5.94 -23.33 -10.34
C TYR A 40 -6.33 -22.55 -11.58
N ASP A 41 -7.63 -22.52 -11.84
CA ASP A 41 -8.22 -21.59 -12.81
C ASP A 41 -8.35 -20.21 -12.17
N LEU A 42 -7.49 -19.29 -12.55
CA LEU A 42 -7.46 -17.94 -12.00
C LEU A 42 -8.70 -17.11 -12.36
N SER A 43 -9.44 -17.47 -13.41
CA SER A 43 -10.70 -16.80 -13.77
C SER A 43 -11.80 -16.98 -12.73
N GLN A 44 -11.69 -18.01 -11.88
CA GLN A 44 -12.62 -18.31 -10.80
C GLN A 44 -12.22 -17.68 -9.46
N VAL A 45 -11.03 -17.07 -9.38
CA VAL A 45 -10.53 -16.40 -8.18
C VAL A 45 -11.18 -15.02 -8.07
N LYS A 46 -11.81 -14.73 -6.93
CA LYS A 46 -12.55 -13.47 -6.72
C LYS A 46 -11.64 -12.26 -6.61
N GLU A 47 -10.52 -12.41 -5.92
CA GLU A 47 -9.54 -11.34 -5.75
C GLU A 47 -8.12 -11.88 -5.93
N ILE A 48 -7.38 -11.24 -6.80
CA ILE A 48 -5.94 -11.42 -6.94
C ILE A 48 -5.29 -10.07 -6.67
N THR A 49 -4.66 -9.98 -5.51
CA THR A 49 -3.95 -8.78 -5.06
C THR A 49 -2.45 -8.89 -5.35
N PHE A 50 -1.88 -7.83 -5.89
CA PHE A 50 -0.43 -7.68 -6.07
C PHE A 50 0.06 -6.39 -5.39
N GLU A 51 1.04 -6.51 -4.49
CA GLU A 51 1.71 -5.35 -3.91
C GLU A 51 2.60 -4.68 -4.94
N ALA A 52 2.06 -3.72 -5.69
CA ALA A 52 2.85 -2.87 -6.56
C ALA A 52 3.74 -1.90 -5.76
N GLY A 53 3.37 -1.63 -4.54
CA GLY A 53 4.12 -1.06 -3.42
C GLY A 53 4.82 0.25 -3.73
N ARG A 54 5.91 0.21 -4.47
CA ARG A 54 6.78 1.36 -4.71
C ARG A 54 6.50 2.01 -6.06
N PRO A 55 6.10 3.29 -6.12
CA PRO A 55 5.84 4.01 -7.37
C PRO A 55 7.00 3.95 -8.38
N ASP A 56 8.25 4.03 -7.90
CA ASP A 56 9.46 3.95 -8.72
C ASP A 56 9.68 2.60 -9.42
N THR A 57 8.92 1.58 -9.05
CA THR A 57 8.98 0.24 -9.66
C THR A 57 7.79 -0.08 -10.57
N ILE A 58 6.86 0.86 -10.72
CA ILE A 58 5.63 0.72 -11.52
C ILE A 58 5.83 1.34 -12.90
N ASN A 59 5.52 0.56 -13.96
CA ASN A 59 5.44 1.01 -15.33
C ASN A 59 4.19 0.42 -16.03
N SER A 60 3.89 0.88 -17.24
CA SER A 60 2.73 0.43 -18.01
C SER A 60 2.80 -1.05 -18.36
N GLU A 61 3.96 -1.53 -18.78
CA GLU A 61 4.20 -2.92 -19.20
C GLU A 61 3.91 -3.88 -18.05
N LYS A 62 4.40 -3.57 -16.85
CA LYS A 62 4.17 -4.35 -15.64
C LYS A 62 2.69 -4.37 -15.24
N LEU A 63 2.02 -3.22 -15.25
CA LEU A 63 0.60 -3.15 -14.93
C LEU A 63 -0.24 -3.93 -15.93
N ILE A 64 0.08 -3.86 -17.23
CA ILE A 64 -0.57 -4.67 -18.28
C ILE A 64 -0.32 -6.16 -18.04
N CYS A 65 0.92 -6.55 -17.73
CA CYS A 65 1.26 -7.92 -17.38
C CYS A 65 0.42 -8.44 -16.20
N LEU A 66 0.29 -7.64 -15.15
CA LEU A 66 -0.56 -7.98 -14.00
C LEU A 66 -2.03 -8.15 -14.38
N LYS A 67 -2.59 -7.24 -15.19
CA LYS A 67 -3.99 -7.35 -15.69
C LYS A 67 -4.20 -8.62 -16.50
N ASN A 68 -3.27 -8.95 -17.40
CA ASN A 68 -3.33 -10.16 -18.21
C ASN A 68 -3.27 -11.45 -17.36
N ASN A 69 -2.77 -11.35 -16.13
CA ASN A 69 -2.73 -12.43 -15.14
C ASN A 69 -3.89 -12.37 -14.14
N PHE A 70 -5.00 -11.71 -14.47
CA PHE A 70 -6.22 -11.59 -13.67
C PHE A 70 -6.05 -10.83 -12.35
N VAL A 71 -4.94 -10.10 -12.16
CA VAL A 71 -4.81 -9.20 -11.01
C VAL A 71 -5.86 -8.11 -11.11
N ASN A 72 -6.72 -8.04 -10.11
CA ASN A 72 -7.84 -7.08 -10.05
C ASN A 72 -7.70 -6.07 -8.90
N ARG A 73 -6.76 -6.30 -7.98
CA ARG A 73 -6.42 -5.37 -6.90
C ARG A 73 -4.91 -5.16 -6.84
N ILE A 74 -4.48 -3.91 -6.71
CA ILE A 74 -3.08 -3.55 -6.46
C ILE A 74 -2.97 -2.61 -5.27
N SER A 75 -1.79 -2.55 -4.66
CA SER A 75 -1.48 -1.49 -3.71
C SER A 75 -0.40 -0.57 -4.28
N ILE A 76 -0.60 0.74 -4.15
CA ILE A 76 0.39 1.78 -4.44
C ILE A 76 0.65 2.50 -3.12
N ASN A 77 1.90 2.45 -2.62
CA ASN A 77 2.21 2.85 -1.26
C ASN A 77 2.97 4.17 -1.23
N PRO A 78 2.28 5.33 -1.17
CA PRO A 78 2.93 6.63 -1.05
C PRO A 78 3.75 6.76 0.22
N GLN A 79 3.29 6.22 1.33
CA GLN A 79 3.75 6.41 2.71
C GLN A 79 3.42 7.81 3.22
N THR A 80 3.78 8.84 2.49
CA THR A 80 3.46 10.26 2.66
C THR A 80 3.52 10.95 1.29
N MET A 81 2.98 12.17 1.21
CA MET A 81 3.12 13.05 0.03
C MET A 81 4.14 14.17 0.27
N ASN A 82 4.87 14.15 1.39
CA ASN A 82 5.96 15.08 1.69
C ASN A 82 7.27 14.57 1.11
N ASP A 83 7.77 15.24 0.08
CA ASP A 83 9.00 14.85 -0.65
C ASP A 83 10.24 14.83 0.25
N ASN A 84 10.36 15.76 1.19
CA ASN A 84 11.49 15.78 2.13
C ASN A 84 11.47 14.55 3.04
N THR A 85 10.29 14.18 3.52
CA THR A 85 10.11 12.97 4.33
C THR A 85 10.41 11.72 3.50
N LEU A 86 9.90 11.63 2.27
CA LEU A 86 10.17 10.52 1.36
C LEU A 86 11.68 10.30 1.18
N LEU A 87 12.42 11.36 0.91
CA LEU A 87 13.89 11.31 0.79
C LEU A 87 14.55 10.84 2.09
N SER A 88 14.09 11.35 3.24
CA SER A 88 14.66 11.01 4.56
C SER A 88 14.49 9.54 4.95
N ILE A 89 13.40 8.89 4.49
CA ILE A 89 13.11 7.47 4.73
C ILE A 89 13.61 6.56 3.60
N GLY A 90 14.45 7.09 2.69
CA GLY A 90 15.10 6.33 1.62
C GLY A 90 14.16 5.95 0.47
N ARG A 91 13.06 6.68 0.26
CA ARG A 91 12.21 6.53 -0.91
C ARG A 91 12.84 7.27 -2.09
N LYS A 92 12.73 6.67 -3.29
CA LYS A 92 13.31 7.24 -4.52
C LYS A 92 12.29 8.00 -5.36
N HIS A 93 11.01 7.90 -5.00
CA HIS A 93 9.91 8.59 -5.69
C HIS A 93 9.54 9.88 -4.97
N LEU A 94 8.88 10.76 -5.69
CA LEU A 94 8.26 11.99 -5.20
C LEU A 94 6.74 11.86 -5.17
N GLY A 95 6.07 12.75 -4.44
CA GLY A 95 4.62 12.73 -4.28
C GLY A 95 3.85 12.80 -5.61
N PHE A 96 4.31 13.61 -6.57
CA PHE A 96 3.65 13.70 -7.88
C PHE A 96 3.72 12.38 -8.66
N GLU A 97 4.81 11.60 -8.53
CA GLU A 97 4.94 10.30 -9.19
C GLU A 97 3.92 9.28 -8.66
N VAL A 98 3.54 9.38 -7.38
CA VAL A 98 2.45 8.58 -6.80
C VAL A 98 1.15 8.82 -7.56
N VAL A 99 0.83 10.10 -7.80
CA VAL A 99 -0.37 10.50 -8.55
C VAL A 99 -0.32 9.96 -9.98
N GLU A 100 0.82 10.11 -10.66
CA GLU A 100 1.01 9.59 -12.03
C GLU A 100 0.79 8.07 -12.09
N LYS A 101 1.38 7.30 -11.16
CA LYS A 101 1.24 5.84 -11.12
C LYS A 101 -0.18 5.40 -10.79
N TYR A 102 -0.86 6.14 -9.91
CA TYR A 102 -2.27 5.91 -9.62
C TYR A 102 -3.13 6.12 -10.87
N LEU A 103 -2.97 7.23 -11.58
CA LEU A 103 -3.72 7.55 -12.79
C LEU A 103 -3.43 6.53 -13.91
N LEU A 104 -2.18 6.15 -14.10
CA LEU A 104 -1.78 5.10 -15.04
C LEU A 104 -2.46 3.77 -14.72
N ALA A 105 -2.52 3.38 -13.45
CA ALA A 105 -3.22 2.16 -13.03
C ALA A 105 -4.72 2.22 -13.32
N ARG A 106 -5.35 3.39 -13.11
CA ARG A 106 -6.76 3.61 -13.48
C ARG A 106 -6.99 3.52 -14.99
N GLU A 107 -6.12 4.13 -15.79
CA GLU A 107 -6.19 4.07 -17.26
C GLU A 107 -6.08 2.63 -17.78
N ILE A 108 -5.20 1.82 -17.21
CA ILE A 108 -5.06 0.38 -17.54
C ILE A 108 -6.27 -0.44 -17.05
N GLY A 109 -7.12 0.13 -16.19
CA GLY A 109 -8.39 -0.47 -15.80
C GLY A 109 -8.37 -1.20 -14.46
N PHE A 110 -7.44 -0.87 -13.55
CA PHE A 110 -7.53 -1.34 -12.16
C PHE A 110 -8.66 -0.60 -11.44
N GLN A 111 -9.65 -1.36 -11.00
CA GLN A 111 -10.81 -0.82 -10.28
C GLN A 111 -10.61 -0.79 -8.78
N THR A 112 -9.76 -1.65 -8.25
CA THR A 112 -9.46 -1.71 -6.82
C THR A 112 -8.00 -1.36 -6.58
N ILE A 113 -7.77 -0.17 -6.03
CA ILE A 113 -6.44 0.32 -5.66
C ILE A 113 -6.44 0.63 -4.17
N ASN A 114 -5.50 0.05 -3.45
CA ASN A 114 -5.21 0.40 -2.07
C ASN A 114 -4.02 1.35 -2.01
N MET A 115 -4.07 2.33 -1.11
CA MET A 115 -2.96 3.25 -0.88
C MET A 115 -2.56 3.24 0.59
N ASP A 116 -1.27 2.95 0.87
CA ASP A 116 -0.77 2.88 2.24
C ASP A 116 -0.09 4.19 2.64
N ILE A 117 -0.43 4.69 3.82
CA ILE A 117 0.22 5.83 4.46
C ILE A 117 0.77 5.45 5.83
N ILE A 118 1.81 6.15 6.27
CA ILE A 118 2.44 5.92 7.58
C ILE A 118 2.37 7.20 8.41
N LEU A 119 1.84 7.10 9.61
CA LEU A 119 1.85 8.17 10.61
C LEU A 119 3.09 8.08 11.50
N GLY A 120 3.57 9.22 11.95
CA GLY A 120 4.73 9.31 12.84
C GLY A 120 6.07 9.20 12.10
N LEU A 121 6.10 9.51 10.81
CA LEU A 121 7.34 9.60 10.05
C LEU A 121 8.21 10.75 10.59
N PRO A 122 9.56 10.61 10.53
CA PRO A 122 10.47 11.61 11.08
C PRO A 122 10.24 13.00 10.49
N GLY A 123 10.02 13.99 11.35
CA GLY A 123 9.88 15.38 10.96
C GLY A 123 8.47 15.79 10.51
N GLU A 124 7.53 14.86 10.40
CA GLU A 124 6.14 15.17 10.07
C GLU A 124 5.31 15.60 11.26
N ASP A 125 4.36 16.47 10.99
CA ASP A 125 3.34 16.91 11.93
C ASP A 125 1.91 16.66 11.39
N GLU A 126 0.91 17.20 12.09
CA GLU A 126 -0.50 17.08 11.71
C GLU A 126 -0.81 17.70 10.35
N SER A 127 -0.10 18.75 9.95
CA SER A 127 -0.31 19.43 8.67
C SER A 127 0.20 18.61 7.48
N ASP A 128 1.31 17.89 7.64
CA ASP A 128 1.85 16.99 6.63
C ASP A 128 0.91 15.81 6.39
N VAL A 129 0.40 15.22 7.47
CA VAL A 129 -0.58 14.13 7.40
C VAL A 129 -1.88 14.62 6.76
N LYS A 130 -2.34 15.82 7.11
CA LYS A 130 -3.55 16.40 6.50
C LYS A 130 -3.37 16.58 4.99
N ASN A 131 -2.28 17.17 4.56
CA ASN A 131 -1.97 17.33 3.14
C ASN A 131 -1.91 15.96 2.44
N THR A 132 -1.26 14.99 3.04
CA THR A 132 -1.14 13.63 2.49
C THR A 132 -2.51 12.98 2.31
N ILE A 133 -3.36 12.97 3.35
CA ILE A 133 -4.67 12.31 3.27
C ILE A 133 -5.64 13.06 2.35
N GLU A 134 -5.58 14.38 2.28
CA GLU A 134 -6.41 15.18 1.37
C GLU A 134 -6.09 14.88 -0.10
N ILE A 135 -4.81 14.79 -0.45
CA ILE A 135 -4.37 14.41 -1.81
C ILE A 135 -4.81 12.98 -2.14
N ILE A 136 -4.51 12.01 -1.26
CA ILE A 136 -4.82 10.61 -1.49
C ILE A 136 -6.34 10.38 -1.57
N ALA A 137 -7.10 10.92 -0.63
CA ALA A 137 -8.56 10.82 -0.66
C ALA A 137 -9.19 11.55 -1.85
N GLY A 138 -8.51 12.59 -2.36
CA GLY A 138 -8.88 13.28 -3.59
C GLY A 138 -8.75 12.42 -4.86
N LEU A 139 -7.83 11.45 -4.87
CA LEU A 139 -7.70 10.45 -5.93
C LEU A 139 -8.82 9.40 -5.89
N ASN A 140 -9.53 9.29 -4.78
CA ASN A 140 -10.64 8.37 -4.56
C ASN A 140 -10.25 6.88 -4.75
N PRO A 141 -9.21 6.37 -4.06
CA PRO A 141 -8.93 4.94 -4.04
C PRO A 141 -10.02 4.17 -3.28
N GLU A 142 -10.20 2.88 -3.58
CA GLU A 142 -11.18 2.04 -2.88
C GLU A 142 -10.79 1.74 -1.44
N ASN A 143 -9.49 1.75 -1.16
CA ASN A 143 -8.97 1.54 0.19
C ASN A 143 -7.81 2.48 0.51
N ILE A 144 -7.76 2.94 1.74
CA ILE A 144 -6.61 3.63 2.33
C ILE A 144 -6.22 2.87 3.58
N THR A 145 -4.97 2.38 3.63
CA THR A 145 -4.43 1.71 4.81
C THR A 145 -3.55 2.68 5.57
N VAL A 146 -3.82 2.84 6.85
CA VAL A 146 -3.08 3.75 7.73
C VAL A 146 -2.26 2.94 8.71
N HIS A 147 -0.95 3.06 8.60
CA HIS A 147 0.00 2.44 9.53
C HIS A 147 0.54 3.49 10.49
N SER A 148 0.76 3.12 11.75
CA SER A 148 1.52 3.94 12.69
C SER A 148 2.93 3.39 12.83
N LEU A 149 3.92 4.26 12.73
CA LEU A 149 5.32 3.87 12.94
C LEU A 149 5.50 3.44 14.41
N ALA A 150 5.83 2.15 14.61
CA ALA A 150 6.12 1.62 15.92
C ALA A 150 7.63 1.57 16.14
N TYR A 151 8.13 2.34 17.08
CA TYR A 151 9.52 2.22 17.51
C TYR A 151 9.66 0.98 18.41
N LYS A 152 10.44 -0.01 17.98
CA LYS A 152 10.78 -1.15 18.84
C LYS A 152 11.64 -0.67 20.01
N LYS A 153 11.17 -0.91 21.25
CA LYS A 153 11.95 -0.73 22.46
C LYS A 153 13.16 -1.68 22.46
N HIS A 154 14.32 -1.19 22.06
CA HIS A 154 15.60 -1.81 22.38
C HIS A 154 16.58 -0.69 22.74
N SER A 155 16.32 0.01 23.85
CA SER A 155 17.29 0.83 24.55
C SER A 155 16.73 1.28 25.90
N GLU A 156 17.60 1.44 26.87
CA GLU A 156 17.34 1.69 28.29
C GLU A 156 16.40 2.91 28.55
N PRO A 157 15.72 2.94 29.74
CA PRO A 157 14.79 4.01 30.10
C PRO A 157 15.54 5.27 30.49
N THR A 158 15.96 6.07 29.54
CA THR A 158 16.51 7.40 29.75
C THR A 158 15.75 8.41 28.89
N ARG A 159 16.13 9.56 28.62
CA ARG A 159 15.47 10.66 27.87
C ARG A 159 14.50 10.30 26.75
N GLU A 160 14.53 9.05 26.24
CA GLU A 160 13.67 8.52 25.19
C GLU A 160 12.23 8.30 25.61
N SER A 161 11.95 8.02 26.89
CA SER A 161 10.55 7.82 27.33
C SER A 161 9.71 9.09 27.20
N ALA A 162 10.29 10.26 27.46
CA ALA A 162 9.59 11.54 27.27
C ALA A 162 9.36 11.88 25.79
N LYS A 163 10.29 11.45 24.91
CA LYS A 163 10.14 11.58 23.46
C LYS A 163 9.04 10.66 22.93
N LEU A 164 9.00 9.40 23.41
CA LEU A 164 7.95 8.42 23.10
C LEU A 164 6.55 8.91 23.50
N PHE A 165 6.40 9.62 24.62
CA PHE A 165 5.11 10.20 25.01
C PHE A 165 4.68 11.34 24.09
N LYS A 166 5.61 12.23 23.69
CA LYS A 166 5.34 13.26 22.69
C LYS A 166 4.96 12.66 21.35
N ASP A 167 5.67 11.63 20.91
CA ASP A 167 5.39 10.92 19.67
C ASP A 167 4.00 10.24 19.70
N TYR A 168 3.58 9.70 20.86
CA TYR A 168 2.25 9.10 21.02
C TYR A 168 1.10 10.11 20.90
N GLU A 169 1.21 11.26 21.58
CA GLU A 169 0.18 12.33 21.48
C GLU A 169 0.12 12.92 20.08
N LEU A 170 1.27 13.06 19.40
CA LEU A 170 1.31 13.49 18.01
C LEU A 170 0.62 12.48 17.08
N ILE A 171 0.95 11.20 17.21
CA ILE A 171 0.31 10.13 16.42
C ILE A 171 -1.20 10.11 16.65
N LYS A 172 -1.66 10.30 17.88
CA LYS A 172 -3.09 10.37 18.20
C LYS A 172 -3.79 11.54 17.50
N LYS A 173 -3.15 12.70 17.44
CA LYS A 173 -3.66 13.86 16.69
C LYS A 173 -3.67 13.60 15.17
N MET A 174 -2.60 12.98 14.65
CA MET A 174 -2.53 12.55 13.25
C MET A 174 -3.68 11.59 12.90
N HIS A 175 -3.98 10.63 13.78
CA HIS A 175 -5.15 9.75 13.62
C HIS A 175 -6.48 10.52 13.61
N HIS A 176 -6.60 11.57 14.41
CA HIS A 176 -7.79 12.41 14.43
C HIS A 176 -7.98 13.11 13.06
N VAL A 177 -6.92 13.68 12.52
CA VAL A 177 -6.92 14.29 11.18
C VAL A 177 -7.35 13.29 10.11
N ILE A 178 -6.77 12.07 10.12
CA ILE A 178 -7.17 11.01 9.19
C ILE A 178 -8.66 10.71 9.28
N LYS A 179 -9.18 10.59 10.53
CA LYS A 179 -10.59 10.30 10.76
C LYS A 179 -11.49 11.40 10.19
N GLU A 180 -11.21 12.66 10.49
CA GLU A 180 -12.00 13.81 10.01
C GLU A 180 -12.05 13.84 8.46
N VAL A 181 -10.91 13.74 7.78
CA VAL A 181 -10.87 13.77 6.32
C VAL A 181 -11.56 12.54 5.73
N SER A 182 -11.37 11.36 6.34
CA SER A 182 -11.99 10.12 5.88
C SER A 182 -13.51 10.17 5.99
N GLU A 183 -14.06 10.72 7.08
CA GLU A 183 -15.50 10.90 7.28
C GLU A 183 -16.11 11.85 6.23
N VAL A 184 -15.46 12.98 5.96
CA VAL A 184 -15.88 13.95 4.92
C VAL A 184 -15.89 13.29 3.53
N LYS A 185 -14.96 12.39 3.26
CA LYS A 185 -14.83 11.64 2.00
C LYS A 185 -15.64 10.34 1.98
N CYS A 186 -16.47 10.10 3.00
CA CYS A 186 -17.33 8.92 3.12
C CYS A 186 -16.60 7.57 3.21
N TYR A 187 -15.32 7.55 3.56
CA TYR A 187 -14.63 6.31 3.90
C TYR A 187 -15.13 5.76 5.23
N LYS A 188 -15.25 4.44 5.30
CA LYS A 188 -15.66 3.73 6.52
C LYS A 188 -14.53 2.84 7.00
N PRO A 189 -14.18 2.84 8.30
CA PRO A 189 -13.23 1.88 8.83
C PRO A 189 -13.81 0.47 8.71
N TYR A 190 -13.03 -0.47 8.19
CA TYR A 190 -13.44 -1.87 8.04
C TYR A 190 -12.50 -2.84 8.77
N TYR A 191 -11.35 -2.33 9.22
CA TYR A 191 -10.38 -3.06 10.00
C TYR A 191 -9.81 -2.14 11.08
N MET A 192 -9.72 -2.61 12.33
CA MET A 192 -9.12 -1.92 13.47
C MET A 192 -8.09 -2.82 14.15
#